data_dda38076d289dc97a2c973b70fde6513
#
_entry.id   dda38076d289dc97a2c973b70fde6513
#
_cell.length_a   1.000
_cell.length_b   1.000
_cell.length_c   1.000
_cell.angle_alpha   90.00
_cell.angle_beta   90.00
_cell.angle_gamma   90.00
#
_symmetry.space_group_name_H-M   'P 1'
#
loop_
_entity.id
_entity.type
_entity.pdbx_description
1 polymer ?
#
loop_
_entity_poly.entity_id
_entity_poly.type
_entity_poly.pdbx_seq_one_letter_code
_entity_poly.pdbx_strand_id
1 'polypeptide(L)'
;MPSPRTRALTTPLPPLPAERSPVPPVFHATTWEVEDAAHLADLLSGARAGYSYSRVDSPTADAFAAAVRDLEGGAHAQPFASGMAAISSTMLALLSAGDEVVAPHSLYGNTASLLTGLLARLGVEVVWADLADPASVQAAITPRTRLVWAETMANPSMRMADLPGVASVCRVAGVPFAVDSTFTSPAMLRPLEHGVDLVVHSATKYLGGHSDATGGVVVGGEPAAELMTRIRATRIDLGGVLAPDEAYLLHRGLATLDLRVGRACATASELAAALAADERVEQVDHPSLPTHQACALARRLCDEGRYGAVLTVTPRGGRAAGLAMLDALRLIPQATSLGGVHTLASHPASTSHRQLDEDGLARAGIRPGGIRIPVGLEDADDLLADLQQALAVAVPA
;
A
#
# COMPACT_ATOMS: atom_id res chain seq x y z
N MET A 1 -38.90 6.14 -40.27
CA MET A 1 -38.46 6.03 -38.85
C MET A 1 -37.68 4.73 -38.68
N PRO A 2 -36.63 4.68 -37.87
CA PRO A 2 -35.90 3.43 -37.54
C PRO A 2 -36.85 2.38 -36.97
N SER A 3 -36.51 1.10 -37.14
CA SER A 3 -37.26 -0.03 -36.55
C SER A 3 -37.30 0.05 -35.03
N PRO A 4 -38.27 -0.62 -34.36
CA PRO A 4 -38.30 -0.68 -32.90
C PRO A 4 -36.98 -1.18 -32.29
N ARG A 5 -36.33 -2.18 -32.89
CA ARG A 5 -35.02 -2.71 -32.48
C ARG A 5 -33.94 -1.63 -32.55
N THR A 6 -33.84 -0.86 -33.65
CA THR A 6 -32.88 0.22 -33.77
C THR A 6 -33.18 1.34 -32.78
N ARG A 7 -34.43 1.72 -32.57
CA ARG A 7 -34.81 2.77 -31.60
C ARG A 7 -34.41 2.40 -30.16
N ALA A 8 -34.59 1.15 -29.77
CA ALA A 8 -34.21 0.69 -28.46
C ALA A 8 -32.71 0.87 -28.18
N LEU A 9 -31.88 0.83 -29.21
CA LEU A 9 -30.41 0.98 -29.09
C LEU A 9 -29.93 2.43 -29.34
N THR A 10 -30.72 3.27 -29.98
CA THR A 10 -30.32 4.63 -30.38
C THR A 10 -31.14 5.74 -29.73
N THR A 11 -31.93 5.43 -28.70
CA THR A 11 -32.59 6.46 -27.88
C THR A 11 -31.54 7.32 -27.20
N PRO A 12 -31.51 8.64 -27.43
CA PRO A 12 -30.54 9.51 -26.80
C PRO A 12 -30.61 9.42 -25.27
N LEU A 13 -29.44 9.37 -24.66
CA LEU A 13 -29.35 9.49 -23.21
C LEU A 13 -29.66 10.92 -22.78
N PRO A 14 -30.29 11.14 -21.62
CA PRO A 14 -30.45 12.49 -21.10
C PRO A 14 -29.07 13.13 -20.87
N PRO A 15 -28.95 14.46 -21.04
CA PRO A 15 -27.71 15.16 -20.71
C PRO A 15 -27.41 14.99 -19.23
N LEU A 16 -26.10 15.03 -18.90
CA LEU A 16 -25.68 15.06 -17.49
C LEU A 16 -26.21 16.36 -16.84
N PRO A 17 -26.62 16.32 -15.56
CA PRO A 17 -27.03 17.50 -14.82
C PRO A 17 -25.92 18.56 -14.83
N ALA A 18 -26.30 19.84 -14.90
CA ALA A 18 -25.34 20.96 -14.74
C ALA A 18 -24.88 21.10 -13.29
N GLU A 19 -25.66 20.63 -12.34
CA GLU A 19 -25.38 20.62 -10.92
C GLU A 19 -24.29 19.62 -10.58
N ARG A 20 -23.41 19.98 -9.64
CA ARG A 20 -22.34 19.09 -9.17
C ARG A 20 -22.83 18.23 -8.01
N SER A 21 -22.67 16.92 -8.15
CA SER A 21 -22.84 15.99 -7.02
C SER A 21 -21.64 16.11 -6.07
N PRO A 22 -21.87 16.03 -4.73
CA PRO A 22 -20.77 15.96 -3.75
C PRO A 22 -19.99 14.62 -3.78
N VAL A 23 -20.53 13.63 -4.50
CA VAL A 23 -19.88 12.31 -4.72
C VAL A 23 -19.72 12.07 -6.22
N PRO A 24 -18.65 11.39 -6.67
CA PRO A 24 -18.47 11.11 -8.09
C PRO A 24 -19.55 10.15 -8.59
N PRO A 25 -20.13 10.40 -9.80
CA PRO A 25 -20.97 9.41 -10.47
C PRO A 25 -20.18 8.14 -10.83
N VAL A 26 -20.88 7.00 -10.88
CA VAL A 26 -20.29 5.74 -11.33
C VAL A 26 -20.59 5.58 -12.83
N PHE A 27 -19.53 5.57 -13.65
CA PHE A 27 -19.63 5.41 -15.10
C PHE A 27 -19.30 3.97 -15.50
N HIS A 28 -20.33 3.17 -15.78
CA HIS A 28 -20.20 1.80 -16.31
C HIS A 28 -20.04 1.78 -17.84
N ALA A 29 -19.40 2.79 -18.40
CA ALA A 29 -19.16 2.90 -19.82
C ALA A 29 -17.82 2.27 -20.21
N THR A 30 -17.81 1.33 -21.17
CA THR A 30 -16.59 0.80 -21.75
C THR A 30 -16.06 1.70 -22.86
N THR A 31 -16.96 2.33 -23.62
CA THR A 31 -16.65 3.18 -24.77
C THR A 31 -17.46 4.47 -24.72
N TRP A 32 -16.97 5.51 -25.37
CA TRP A 32 -17.55 6.84 -25.37
C TRP A 32 -17.81 7.31 -26.79
N GLU A 33 -18.94 7.94 -26.99
CA GLU A 33 -19.26 8.60 -28.29
C GLU A 33 -18.43 9.87 -28.42
N VAL A 34 -17.95 10.13 -29.64
CA VAL A 34 -17.14 11.31 -29.99
C VAL A 34 -17.83 12.07 -31.13
N GLU A 35 -17.45 13.33 -31.32
CA GLU A 35 -18.05 14.22 -32.32
C GLU A 35 -17.75 13.74 -33.75
N ASP A 36 -16.49 13.36 -34.00
CA ASP A 36 -16.03 12.92 -35.32
C ASP A 36 -14.75 12.08 -35.25
N ALA A 37 -14.22 11.64 -36.39
CA ALA A 37 -13.02 10.82 -36.45
C ALA A 37 -11.74 11.56 -36.02
N ALA A 38 -11.66 12.88 -36.23
CA ALA A 38 -10.53 13.69 -35.80
C ALA A 38 -10.51 13.79 -34.26
N HIS A 39 -11.66 14.04 -33.64
CA HIS A 39 -11.80 14.02 -32.17
C HIS A 39 -11.34 12.69 -31.57
N LEU A 40 -11.73 11.55 -32.17
CA LEU A 40 -11.27 10.24 -31.69
C LEU A 40 -9.75 10.09 -31.84
N ALA A 41 -9.17 10.52 -32.95
CA ALA A 41 -7.73 10.46 -33.18
C ALA A 41 -6.96 11.32 -32.14
N ASP A 42 -7.45 12.52 -31.84
CA ASP A 42 -6.85 13.42 -30.84
C ASP A 42 -6.91 12.83 -29.41
N LEU A 43 -8.02 12.19 -29.02
CA LEU A 43 -8.13 11.48 -27.76
C LEU A 43 -7.14 10.31 -27.65
N LEU A 44 -7.05 9.50 -28.69
CA LEU A 44 -6.17 8.32 -28.70
C LEU A 44 -4.68 8.68 -28.75
N SER A 45 -4.33 9.79 -29.41
CA SER A 45 -2.95 10.31 -29.44
C SER A 45 -2.57 11.10 -28.18
N GLY A 46 -3.54 11.45 -27.31
CA GLY A 46 -3.33 12.32 -26.15
C GLY A 46 -3.23 13.81 -26.49
N ALA A 47 -3.47 14.21 -27.73
CA ALA A 47 -3.50 15.62 -28.16
C ALA A 47 -4.68 16.39 -27.53
N ARG A 48 -5.76 15.68 -27.19
CA ARG A 48 -6.93 16.21 -26.49
C ARG A 48 -7.20 15.38 -25.24
N ALA A 49 -7.51 16.03 -24.13
CA ALA A 49 -7.98 15.36 -22.91
C ALA A 49 -9.43 14.89 -23.06
N GLY A 50 -9.76 13.71 -22.54
CA GLY A 50 -11.11 13.15 -22.55
C GLY A 50 -11.10 11.62 -22.46
N TYR A 51 -12.25 11.02 -22.70
CA TYR A 51 -12.47 9.58 -22.56
C TYR A 51 -12.84 8.96 -23.89
N SER A 52 -12.24 7.84 -24.24
CA SER A 52 -12.53 7.06 -25.45
C SER A 52 -12.85 5.60 -25.13
N TYR A 53 -12.07 5.01 -24.24
CA TYR A 53 -12.18 3.61 -23.85
C TYR A 53 -11.73 3.40 -22.39
N SER A 54 -12.50 2.66 -21.59
CA SER A 54 -12.31 2.58 -20.13
C SER A 54 -11.01 1.93 -19.70
N ARG A 55 -10.37 1.08 -20.53
CA ARG A 55 -9.02 0.55 -20.25
C ARG A 55 -7.96 1.67 -20.28
N VAL A 56 -8.20 2.71 -21.04
CA VAL A 56 -7.29 3.87 -21.09
C VAL A 56 -7.53 4.77 -19.88
N ASP A 57 -8.75 5.31 -19.73
CA ASP A 57 -9.13 6.16 -18.60
C ASP A 57 -10.63 6.05 -18.31
N SER A 58 -11.03 6.31 -17.06
CA SER A 58 -12.42 6.30 -16.59
C SER A 58 -12.68 7.45 -15.62
N PRO A 59 -13.74 8.24 -15.77
CA PRO A 59 -14.00 9.38 -14.87
C PRO A 59 -14.12 8.98 -13.40
N THR A 60 -14.68 7.79 -13.11
CA THR A 60 -14.83 7.31 -11.73
C THR A 60 -13.47 6.93 -11.14
N ALA A 61 -12.61 6.23 -11.91
CA ALA A 61 -11.28 5.85 -11.47
C ALA A 61 -10.36 7.09 -11.32
N ASP A 62 -10.48 8.05 -12.23
CA ASP A 62 -9.73 9.31 -12.17
C ASP A 62 -10.13 10.17 -10.98
N ALA A 63 -11.41 10.19 -10.59
CA ALA A 63 -11.88 10.88 -9.40
C ALA A 63 -11.23 10.31 -8.12
N PHE A 64 -11.12 8.98 -8.02
CA PHE A 64 -10.40 8.32 -6.93
C PHE A 64 -8.90 8.68 -6.95
N ALA A 65 -8.25 8.55 -8.12
CA ALA A 65 -6.81 8.84 -8.25
C ALA A 65 -6.49 10.31 -7.91
N ALA A 66 -7.32 11.25 -8.37
CA ALA A 66 -7.19 12.67 -8.05
C ALA A 66 -7.31 12.95 -6.55
N ALA A 67 -8.26 12.30 -5.87
CA ALA A 67 -8.40 12.45 -4.42
C ALA A 67 -7.17 11.94 -3.65
N VAL A 68 -6.59 10.79 -4.06
CA VAL A 68 -5.36 10.29 -3.43
C VAL A 68 -4.16 11.18 -3.76
N ARG A 69 -4.05 11.67 -5.00
CA ARG A 69 -3.03 12.66 -5.37
C ARG A 69 -3.04 13.86 -4.45
N ASP A 70 -4.22 14.43 -4.22
CA ASP A 70 -4.36 15.62 -3.38
C ASP A 70 -4.02 15.32 -1.91
N LEU A 71 -4.36 14.13 -1.39
CA LEU A 71 -3.99 13.68 -0.05
C LEU A 71 -2.47 13.48 0.13
N GLU A 72 -1.78 13.01 -0.91
CA GLU A 72 -0.32 12.83 -0.90
C GLU A 72 0.46 14.13 -1.21
N GLY A 73 -0.23 15.20 -1.62
CA GLY A 73 0.43 16.41 -2.11
C GLY A 73 1.15 16.23 -3.45
N GLY A 74 0.70 15.27 -4.26
CA GLY A 74 1.28 14.95 -5.55
C GLY A 74 0.79 15.82 -6.71
N ALA A 75 1.44 15.69 -7.88
CA ALA A 75 1.04 16.34 -9.13
C ALA A 75 0.34 15.38 -10.08
N HIS A 76 0.72 14.11 -10.04
CA HIS A 76 0.24 13.07 -10.95
C HIS A 76 -0.26 11.86 -10.16
N ALA A 77 -1.29 11.18 -10.67
CA ALA A 77 -1.75 9.90 -10.13
C ALA A 77 -2.25 8.94 -11.22
N GLN A 78 -2.10 7.63 -10.99
CA GLN A 78 -2.61 6.58 -11.86
C GLN A 78 -3.30 5.50 -11.01
N PRO A 79 -4.58 5.17 -11.28
CA PRO A 79 -5.31 4.13 -10.59
C PRO A 79 -5.04 2.74 -11.19
N PHE A 80 -5.10 1.69 -10.36
CA PHE A 80 -4.84 0.30 -10.75
C PHE A 80 -5.85 -0.66 -10.10
N ALA A 81 -6.08 -1.80 -10.74
CA ALA A 81 -6.97 -2.86 -10.25
C ALA A 81 -6.56 -3.45 -8.89
N SER A 82 -5.30 -3.31 -8.49
CA SER A 82 -4.78 -3.79 -7.20
C SER A 82 -3.45 -3.12 -6.85
N GLY A 83 -3.03 -3.22 -5.59
CA GLY A 83 -1.70 -2.79 -5.16
C GLY A 83 -0.59 -3.49 -5.95
N MET A 84 -0.70 -4.80 -6.19
CA MET A 84 0.29 -5.52 -6.99
C MET A 84 0.32 -5.08 -8.46
N ALA A 85 -0.82 -4.69 -9.05
CA ALA A 85 -0.85 -4.10 -10.38
C ALA A 85 -0.11 -2.74 -10.41
N ALA A 86 -0.26 -1.93 -9.37
CA ALA A 86 0.47 -0.67 -9.22
C ALA A 86 1.99 -0.91 -9.07
N ILE A 87 2.40 -1.84 -8.18
CA ILE A 87 3.80 -2.20 -7.94
C ILE A 87 4.44 -2.76 -9.22
N SER A 88 3.82 -3.79 -9.83
CA SER A 88 4.38 -4.45 -11.02
C SER A 88 4.45 -3.53 -12.23
N SER A 89 3.43 -2.70 -12.45
CA SER A 89 3.46 -1.72 -13.54
C SER A 89 4.54 -0.66 -13.33
N THR A 90 4.75 -0.19 -12.10
CA THR A 90 5.82 0.75 -11.77
C THR A 90 7.18 0.12 -12.06
N MET A 91 7.44 -1.08 -11.58
CA MET A 91 8.73 -1.77 -11.79
C MET A 91 8.97 -2.08 -13.27
N LEU A 92 7.97 -2.62 -13.99
CA LEU A 92 8.08 -2.93 -15.42
C LEU A 92 8.19 -1.70 -16.31
N ALA A 93 7.64 -0.56 -15.88
CA ALA A 93 7.83 0.71 -16.57
C ALA A 93 9.26 1.26 -16.45
N LEU A 94 9.94 0.99 -15.33
CA LEU A 94 11.21 1.62 -15.00
C LEU A 94 12.43 0.72 -15.19
N LEU A 95 12.25 -0.61 -15.20
CA LEU A 95 13.33 -1.60 -15.24
C LEU A 95 13.31 -2.39 -16.54
N SER A 96 14.50 -2.70 -17.03
CA SER A 96 14.77 -3.52 -18.22
C SER A 96 15.79 -4.61 -17.91
N ALA A 97 16.00 -5.55 -18.83
CA ALA A 97 17.03 -6.57 -18.68
C ALA A 97 18.43 -5.95 -18.51
N GLY A 98 19.15 -6.39 -17.50
CA GLY A 98 20.48 -5.87 -17.13
C GLY A 98 20.46 -4.74 -16.11
N ASP A 99 19.28 -4.20 -15.78
CA ASP A 99 19.11 -3.19 -14.74
C ASP A 99 19.13 -3.80 -13.35
N GLU A 100 19.44 -2.96 -12.35
CA GLU A 100 19.41 -3.29 -10.94
C GLU A 100 18.35 -2.46 -10.21
N VAL A 101 17.69 -3.10 -9.23
CA VAL A 101 16.86 -2.43 -8.24
C VAL A 101 17.43 -2.62 -6.84
N VAL A 102 17.63 -1.52 -6.11
CA VAL A 102 18.05 -1.57 -4.70
C VAL A 102 16.79 -1.65 -3.83
N ALA A 103 16.73 -2.65 -2.92
CA ALA A 103 15.56 -2.91 -2.09
C ALA A 103 15.94 -3.51 -0.72
N PRO A 104 15.10 -3.38 0.33
CA PRO A 104 15.35 -3.99 1.63
C PRO A 104 14.93 -5.46 1.64
N HIS A 105 15.52 -6.25 2.55
CA HIS A 105 15.07 -7.63 2.79
C HIS A 105 13.67 -7.70 3.43
N SER A 106 13.26 -6.65 4.15
CA SER A 106 11.96 -6.56 4.82
C SER A 106 10.89 -6.00 3.88
N LEU A 107 10.47 -6.77 2.88
CA LEU A 107 9.43 -6.42 1.92
C LEU A 107 8.17 -7.25 2.12
N TYR A 108 7.05 -6.70 1.68
CA TYR A 108 5.83 -7.49 1.48
C TYR A 108 6.14 -8.73 0.62
N GLY A 109 5.68 -9.91 1.08
CA GLY A 109 6.06 -11.19 0.48
C GLY A 109 5.85 -11.27 -1.04
N ASN A 110 4.76 -10.69 -1.56
CA ASN A 110 4.52 -10.70 -3.01
C ASN A 110 5.42 -9.71 -3.77
N THR A 111 5.84 -8.60 -3.16
CA THR A 111 6.84 -7.70 -3.76
C THR A 111 8.20 -8.39 -3.83
N ALA A 112 8.62 -9.06 -2.78
CA ALA A 112 9.83 -9.87 -2.78
C ALA A 112 9.76 -10.99 -3.84
N SER A 113 8.64 -11.69 -3.93
CA SER A 113 8.40 -12.73 -4.95
C SER A 113 8.41 -12.18 -6.39
N LEU A 114 7.86 -10.99 -6.61
CA LEU A 114 7.93 -10.31 -7.91
C LEU A 114 9.38 -10.03 -8.30
N LEU A 115 10.16 -9.47 -7.38
CA LEU A 115 11.56 -9.12 -7.60
C LEU A 115 12.42 -10.36 -7.87
N THR A 116 12.36 -11.37 -7.00
CA THR A 116 13.20 -12.56 -7.08
C THR A 116 12.71 -13.63 -8.06
N GLY A 117 11.47 -13.51 -8.52
CA GLY A 117 10.82 -14.43 -9.45
C GLY A 117 10.66 -13.86 -10.85
N LEU A 118 9.57 -13.10 -11.07
CA LEU A 118 9.24 -12.63 -12.43
C LEU A 118 10.30 -11.67 -12.98
N LEU A 119 10.71 -10.65 -12.21
CA LEU A 119 11.67 -9.66 -12.68
C LEU A 119 13.07 -10.27 -12.86
N ALA A 120 13.49 -11.18 -11.98
CA ALA A 120 14.73 -11.93 -12.15
C ALA A 120 14.75 -12.74 -13.46
N ARG A 121 13.61 -13.37 -13.84
CA ARG A 121 13.46 -14.07 -15.14
C ARG A 121 13.52 -13.13 -16.34
N LEU A 122 13.17 -11.86 -16.15
CA LEU A 122 13.27 -10.80 -17.16
C LEU A 122 14.66 -10.15 -17.18
N GLY A 123 15.60 -10.64 -16.39
CA GLY A 123 16.99 -10.16 -16.37
C GLY A 123 17.22 -8.93 -15.48
N VAL A 124 16.31 -8.62 -14.55
CA VAL A 124 16.50 -7.58 -13.54
C VAL A 124 17.16 -8.20 -12.31
N GLU A 125 18.18 -7.54 -11.77
CA GLU A 125 18.89 -7.96 -10.57
C GLU A 125 18.42 -7.15 -9.34
N VAL A 126 18.36 -7.79 -8.17
CA VAL A 126 18.06 -7.13 -6.90
C VAL A 126 19.33 -6.98 -6.08
N VAL A 127 19.62 -5.76 -5.67
CA VAL A 127 20.69 -5.44 -4.73
C VAL A 127 20.06 -5.12 -3.38
N TRP A 128 20.36 -5.95 -2.39
CA TRP A 128 19.76 -5.80 -1.07
C TRP A 128 20.51 -4.79 -0.21
N ALA A 129 19.81 -3.85 0.42
CA ALA A 129 20.37 -2.81 1.29
C ALA A 129 19.46 -2.56 2.51
N ASP A 130 20.02 -1.99 3.57
CA ASP A 130 19.25 -1.49 4.69
C ASP A 130 18.77 -0.05 4.40
N LEU A 131 17.48 0.15 4.17
CA LEU A 131 16.90 1.45 3.84
C LEU A 131 16.71 2.35 5.08
N ALA A 132 16.96 1.85 6.29
CA ALA A 132 17.07 2.69 7.48
C ALA A 132 18.44 3.37 7.58
N ASP A 133 19.45 2.90 6.81
CA ASP A 133 20.80 3.45 6.73
C ASP A 133 21.09 3.98 5.30
N PRO A 134 21.08 5.29 5.07
CA PRO A 134 21.42 5.88 3.78
C PRO A 134 22.81 5.49 3.25
N ALA A 135 23.79 5.21 4.14
CA ALA A 135 25.12 4.78 3.70
C ALA A 135 25.10 3.38 3.09
N SER A 136 24.26 2.48 3.61
CA SER A 136 24.01 1.17 3.00
C SER A 136 23.43 1.29 1.59
N VAL A 137 22.47 2.22 1.38
CA VAL A 137 21.89 2.48 0.06
C VAL A 137 22.93 3.06 -0.90
N GLN A 138 23.73 4.02 -0.44
CA GLN A 138 24.81 4.61 -1.24
C GLN A 138 25.82 3.57 -1.72
N ALA A 139 26.19 2.63 -0.85
CA ALA A 139 27.11 1.55 -1.19
C ALA A 139 26.50 0.53 -2.17
N ALA A 140 25.18 0.38 -2.19
CA ALA A 140 24.44 -0.55 -3.05
C ALA A 140 24.19 0.00 -4.46
N ILE A 141 24.21 1.31 -4.67
CA ILE A 141 23.97 1.94 -5.97
C ILE A 141 25.17 1.73 -6.90
N THR A 142 24.90 1.22 -8.11
CA THR A 142 25.86 1.02 -9.19
C THR A 142 25.43 1.77 -10.46
N PRO A 143 26.25 1.82 -11.52
CA PRO A 143 25.83 2.37 -12.82
C PRO A 143 24.65 1.64 -13.47
N ARG A 144 24.30 0.43 -13.02
CA ARG A 144 23.14 -0.35 -13.50
C ARG A 144 21.87 -0.09 -12.68
N THR A 145 21.96 0.57 -11.54
CA THR A 145 20.80 0.85 -10.69
C THR A 145 19.86 1.83 -11.40
N ARG A 146 18.59 1.45 -11.53
CA ARG A 146 17.52 2.25 -12.16
C ARG A 146 16.37 2.57 -11.24
N LEU A 147 16.33 1.96 -10.06
CA LEU A 147 15.27 2.18 -9.08
C LEU A 147 15.81 1.86 -7.68
N VAL A 148 15.47 2.70 -6.71
CA VAL A 148 15.50 2.34 -5.29
C VAL A 148 14.06 2.15 -4.85
N TRP A 149 13.75 1.01 -4.25
CA TRP A 149 12.42 0.64 -3.78
C TRP A 149 12.42 0.42 -2.28
N ALA A 150 11.46 1.00 -1.57
CA ALA A 150 11.26 0.79 -0.14
C ALA A 150 9.78 0.55 0.20
N GLU A 151 9.52 0.13 1.44
CA GLU A 151 8.26 0.33 2.12
C GLU A 151 8.46 1.41 3.18
N THR A 152 7.51 2.33 3.32
CA THR A 152 7.57 3.35 4.38
C THR A 152 7.66 2.70 5.75
N MET A 153 6.88 1.64 5.93
CA MET A 153 6.86 0.80 7.12
C MET A 153 6.66 -0.66 6.69
N ALA A 154 7.62 -1.51 7.05
CA ALA A 154 7.68 -2.90 6.59
C ALA A 154 6.69 -3.81 7.35
N ASN A 155 6.08 -4.73 6.62
CA ASN A 155 5.18 -5.76 7.14
C ASN A 155 5.94 -7.07 7.40
N PRO A 156 5.90 -7.69 8.58
CA PRO A 156 5.22 -7.28 9.81
C PRO A 156 6.13 -6.60 10.84
N SER A 157 7.40 -6.38 10.53
CA SER A 157 8.44 -5.96 11.47
C SER A 157 8.34 -4.48 11.88
N MET A 158 7.49 -3.69 11.22
CA MET A 158 7.31 -2.25 11.45
C MET A 158 8.61 -1.43 11.32
N ARG A 159 9.65 -1.98 10.66
CA ARG A 159 10.88 -1.24 10.30
C ARG A 159 10.53 -0.12 9.34
N MET A 160 11.20 1.02 9.47
CA MET A 160 10.98 2.18 8.60
C MET A 160 12.24 2.49 7.78
N ALA A 161 12.02 2.98 6.57
CA ALA A 161 13.09 3.57 5.75
C ALA A 161 13.36 5.02 6.21
N ASP A 162 14.63 5.46 6.16
CA ASP A 162 14.99 6.87 6.34
C ASP A 162 14.73 7.63 5.02
N LEU A 163 13.46 7.99 4.79
CA LEU A 163 13.04 8.59 3.52
C LEU A 163 13.89 9.81 3.11
N PRO A 164 14.11 10.84 3.95
CA PRO A 164 14.91 12.01 3.55
C PRO A 164 16.38 11.65 3.25
N GLY A 165 16.96 10.76 4.05
CA GLY A 165 18.35 10.32 3.87
C GLY A 165 18.53 9.55 2.56
N VAL A 166 17.66 8.56 2.31
CA VAL A 166 17.65 7.76 1.07
C VAL A 166 17.36 8.64 -0.15
N ALA A 167 16.36 9.53 -0.07
CA ALA A 167 16.02 10.46 -1.16
C ALA A 167 17.21 11.36 -1.53
N SER A 168 17.99 11.81 -0.53
CA SER A 168 19.21 12.59 -0.78
C SER A 168 20.25 11.78 -1.56
N VAL A 169 20.49 10.53 -1.18
CA VAL A 169 21.41 9.62 -1.89
C VAL A 169 20.93 9.38 -3.32
N CYS A 170 19.65 9.06 -3.51
CA CYS A 170 19.06 8.81 -4.82
C CYS A 170 19.16 10.02 -5.75
N ARG A 171 18.90 11.22 -5.22
CA ARG A 171 19.02 12.48 -5.99
C ARG A 171 20.44 12.72 -6.47
N VAL A 172 21.45 12.48 -5.63
CA VAL A 172 22.87 12.63 -6.02
C VAL A 172 23.25 11.62 -7.08
N ALA A 173 22.73 10.39 -6.99
CA ALA A 173 22.99 9.34 -7.95
C ALA A 173 22.15 9.45 -9.25
N GLY A 174 21.13 10.30 -9.29
CA GLY A 174 20.20 10.42 -10.42
C GLY A 174 19.30 9.18 -10.59
N VAL A 175 19.00 8.46 -9.51
CA VAL A 175 18.20 7.24 -9.51
C VAL A 175 16.84 7.53 -8.88
N PRO A 176 15.71 7.18 -9.51
CA PRO A 176 14.38 7.34 -8.94
C PRO A 176 14.21 6.56 -7.63
N PHE A 177 13.52 7.18 -6.66
CA PHE A 177 13.15 6.56 -5.40
C PHE A 177 11.63 6.38 -5.31
N ALA A 178 11.17 5.13 -5.25
CA ALA A 178 9.76 4.76 -5.12
C ALA A 178 9.52 4.04 -3.78
N VAL A 179 8.37 4.31 -3.17
CA VAL A 179 8.00 3.67 -1.91
C VAL A 179 6.57 3.12 -1.95
N ASP A 180 6.37 1.95 -1.39
CA ASP A 180 5.05 1.45 -1.01
C ASP A 180 4.67 2.04 0.36
N SER A 181 3.68 2.93 0.36
CA SER A 181 3.19 3.62 1.55
C SER A 181 1.86 3.05 2.07
N THR A 182 1.56 1.82 1.71
CA THR A 182 0.32 1.13 2.09
C THR A 182 0.13 1.05 3.61
N PHE A 183 1.21 0.85 4.36
CA PHE A 183 1.16 0.67 5.82
C PHE A 183 0.97 1.97 6.61
N THR A 184 1.34 3.11 6.03
CA THR A 184 1.22 4.41 6.67
C THR A 184 0.00 5.18 6.16
N SER A 185 -0.34 5.08 4.87
CA SER A 185 -1.30 5.94 4.19
C SER A 185 -0.95 7.44 4.30
N PRO A 186 -1.54 8.33 3.49
CA PRO A 186 -1.30 9.77 3.60
C PRO A 186 -1.81 10.38 4.91
N ALA A 187 -2.61 9.64 5.69
CA ALA A 187 -3.07 10.08 7.00
C ALA A 187 -2.02 9.92 8.12
N MET A 188 -0.93 9.20 7.87
CA MET A 188 0.18 9.07 8.83
C MET A 188 1.47 9.71 8.33
N LEU A 189 1.75 9.56 7.03
CA LEU A 189 3.02 9.95 6.43
C LEU A 189 2.81 10.20 4.94
N ARG A 190 3.32 11.33 4.45
CA ARG A 190 3.29 11.72 3.02
C ARG A 190 4.72 11.71 2.46
N PRO A 191 5.13 10.61 1.82
CA PRO A 191 6.52 10.41 1.41
C PRO A 191 7.05 11.45 0.40
N LEU A 192 6.17 12.04 -0.43
CA LEU A 192 6.57 13.11 -1.35
C LEU A 192 7.14 14.32 -0.63
N GLU A 193 6.66 14.66 0.58
CA GLU A 193 7.19 15.73 1.43
C GLU A 193 8.63 15.46 1.90
N HIS A 194 9.06 14.19 1.81
CA HIS A 194 10.39 13.73 2.23
C HIS A 194 11.33 13.45 1.06
N GLY A 195 10.97 13.87 -0.16
CA GLY A 195 11.81 13.80 -1.35
C GLY A 195 11.75 12.47 -2.10
N VAL A 196 10.75 11.63 -1.83
CA VAL A 196 10.42 10.44 -2.63
C VAL A 196 9.82 10.88 -3.97
N ASP A 197 10.15 10.20 -5.06
CA ASP A 197 9.63 10.54 -6.40
C ASP A 197 8.26 9.91 -6.68
N LEU A 198 8.06 8.66 -6.25
CA LEU A 198 6.86 7.87 -6.51
C LEU A 198 6.35 7.20 -5.23
N VAL A 199 5.07 7.34 -4.98
CA VAL A 199 4.37 6.70 -3.85
C VAL A 199 3.35 5.71 -4.40
N VAL A 200 3.40 4.48 -3.92
CA VAL A 200 2.47 3.41 -4.29
C VAL A 200 1.62 3.03 -3.10
N HIS A 201 0.33 2.80 -3.33
CA HIS A 201 -0.58 2.25 -2.32
C HIS A 201 -1.35 1.05 -2.85
N SER A 202 -1.48 0.03 -2.03
CA SER A 202 -2.61 -0.88 -2.11
C SER A 202 -3.83 -0.18 -1.50
N ALA A 203 -4.68 0.38 -2.36
CA ALA A 203 -5.87 1.10 -1.92
C ALA A 203 -6.90 0.19 -1.20
N THR A 204 -6.78 -1.11 -1.41
CA THR A 204 -7.49 -2.20 -0.71
C THR A 204 -7.42 -2.06 0.82
N LYS A 205 -6.37 -1.41 1.34
CA LYS A 205 -6.06 -1.30 2.77
C LYS A 205 -6.71 -0.05 3.38
N TYR A 206 -5.93 0.82 4.01
CA TYR A 206 -6.45 2.01 4.70
C TYR A 206 -7.27 2.94 3.82
N LEU A 207 -6.90 3.12 2.54
CA LEU A 207 -7.62 4.04 1.64
C LEU A 207 -9.09 3.62 1.47
N GLY A 208 -9.36 2.36 1.13
CA GLY A 208 -10.71 1.79 1.10
C GLY A 208 -11.28 1.62 2.50
N GLY A 209 -10.56 0.92 3.37
CA GLY A 209 -10.81 0.82 4.80
C GLY A 209 -12.00 -0.02 5.23
N HIS A 210 -12.72 -0.68 4.33
CA HIS A 210 -13.95 -1.42 4.64
C HIS A 210 -13.89 -2.90 4.21
N SER A 211 -12.74 -3.36 3.69
CA SER A 211 -12.52 -4.75 3.27
C SER A 211 -13.47 -5.25 2.16
N ASP A 212 -14.01 -4.34 1.36
CA ASP A 212 -15.06 -4.58 0.36
C ASP A 212 -14.64 -4.22 -1.07
N ALA A 213 -13.45 -3.65 -1.27
CA ALA A 213 -12.93 -3.27 -2.56
C ALA A 213 -11.42 -3.55 -2.70
N THR A 214 -10.96 -3.86 -3.91
CA THR A 214 -9.56 -3.98 -4.25
C THR A 214 -9.12 -2.85 -5.17
N GLY A 215 -7.90 -2.35 -5.00
CA GLY A 215 -7.34 -1.35 -5.88
C GLY A 215 -5.91 -0.99 -5.54
N GLY A 216 -5.31 -0.21 -6.41
CA GLY A 216 -4.00 0.39 -6.23
C GLY A 216 -3.94 1.79 -6.82
N VAL A 217 -2.95 2.54 -6.41
CA VAL A 217 -2.68 3.87 -6.97
C VAL A 217 -1.18 4.15 -6.90
N VAL A 218 -0.66 4.82 -7.92
CA VAL A 218 0.68 5.41 -7.93
C VAL A 218 0.52 6.91 -7.99
N VAL A 219 1.22 7.62 -7.12
CA VAL A 219 1.25 9.09 -7.07
C VAL A 219 2.69 9.56 -7.29
N GLY A 220 2.89 10.59 -8.09
CA GLY A 220 4.18 11.22 -8.33
C GLY A 220 4.12 12.72 -8.11
N GLY A 221 5.25 13.30 -7.66
CA GLY A 221 5.45 14.74 -7.61
C GLY A 221 5.66 15.34 -9.02
N GLU A 222 5.74 16.68 -9.12
CA GLU A 222 6.03 17.37 -10.40
C GLU A 222 7.27 16.82 -11.15
N PRO A 223 8.40 16.52 -10.48
CA PRO A 223 9.58 15.99 -11.19
C PRO A 223 9.37 14.59 -11.79
N ALA A 224 8.35 13.86 -11.34
CA ALA A 224 8.08 12.49 -11.78
C ALA A 224 7.18 12.39 -13.04
N ALA A 225 6.89 13.48 -13.74
CA ALA A 225 5.97 13.52 -14.90
C ALA A 225 6.32 12.47 -15.98
N GLU A 226 7.61 12.34 -16.32
CA GLU A 226 8.06 11.36 -17.33
C GLU A 226 7.90 9.91 -16.82
N LEU A 227 8.25 9.65 -15.56
CA LEU A 227 8.07 8.34 -14.92
C LEU A 227 6.59 7.96 -14.91
N MET A 228 5.69 8.89 -14.54
CA MET A 228 4.25 8.66 -14.51
C MET A 228 3.67 8.42 -15.90
N THR A 229 4.21 9.06 -16.94
CA THR A 229 3.83 8.79 -18.33
C THR A 229 4.18 7.34 -18.74
N ARG A 230 5.37 6.85 -18.40
CA ARG A 230 5.80 5.47 -18.65
C ARG A 230 4.94 4.47 -17.86
N ILE A 231 4.65 4.78 -16.59
CA ILE A 231 3.80 3.94 -15.72
C ILE A 231 2.37 3.86 -16.30
N ARG A 232 1.82 4.98 -16.78
CA ARG A 232 0.50 5.00 -17.44
C ARG A 232 0.48 4.13 -18.70
N ALA A 233 1.48 4.24 -19.56
CA ALA A 233 1.58 3.41 -20.76
C ALA A 233 1.61 1.92 -20.40
N THR A 234 2.46 1.53 -19.44
CA THR A 234 2.57 0.15 -18.95
C THR A 234 1.24 -0.34 -18.35
N ARG A 235 0.51 0.51 -17.59
CA ARG A 235 -0.83 0.17 -17.07
C ARG A 235 -1.80 -0.17 -18.18
N ILE A 236 -1.83 0.65 -19.24
CA ILE A 236 -2.71 0.47 -20.39
C ILE A 236 -2.39 -0.85 -21.11
N ASP A 237 -1.11 -1.13 -21.34
CA ASP A 237 -0.64 -2.32 -22.05
C ASP A 237 -0.90 -3.61 -21.26
N LEU A 238 -0.65 -3.60 -19.94
CA LEU A 238 -0.89 -4.74 -19.05
C LEU A 238 -2.37 -4.92 -18.69
N GLY A 239 -3.21 -3.90 -18.88
CA GLY A 239 -4.64 -3.96 -18.58
C GLY A 239 -4.97 -3.95 -17.09
N GLY A 240 -4.10 -3.42 -16.24
CA GLY A 240 -4.29 -3.34 -14.78
C GLY A 240 -5.30 -2.27 -14.35
N VAL A 241 -6.49 -2.25 -14.93
CA VAL A 241 -7.50 -1.19 -14.87
C VAL A 241 -8.40 -1.33 -13.65
N LEU A 242 -8.57 -0.26 -12.88
CA LEU A 242 -9.50 -0.20 -11.76
C LEU A 242 -10.95 -0.14 -12.27
N ALA A 243 -11.78 -1.06 -11.78
CA ALA A 243 -13.21 -1.08 -12.12
C ALA A 243 -13.95 0.08 -11.44
N PRO A 244 -15.04 0.59 -12.06
CA PRO A 244 -15.73 1.78 -11.56
C PRO A 244 -16.38 1.58 -10.18
N ASP A 245 -16.87 0.40 -9.87
CA ASP A 245 -17.47 0.10 -8.55
C ASP A 245 -16.43 0.14 -7.44
N GLU A 246 -15.28 -0.53 -7.65
CA GLU A 246 -14.16 -0.44 -6.72
C GLU A 246 -13.67 1.00 -6.58
N ALA A 247 -13.52 1.72 -7.69
CA ALA A 247 -13.09 3.11 -7.67
C ALA A 247 -14.03 4.00 -6.81
N TYR A 248 -15.33 3.79 -6.93
CA TYR A 248 -16.33 4.49 -6.12
C TYR A 248 -16.23 4.13 -4.63
N LEU A 249 -16.13 2.83 -4.29
CA LEU A 249 -16.00 2.38 -2.90
C LEU A 249 -14.70 2.89 -2.27
N LEU A 250 -13.60 2.83 -3.00
CA LEU A 250 -12.30 3.35 -2.57
C LEU A 250 -12.36 4.87 -2.34
N HIS A 251 -12.95 5.62 -3.28
CA HIS A 251 -13.15 7.07 -3.14
C HIS A 251 -14.00 7.40 -1.90
N ARG A 252 -15.11 6.67 -1.69
CA ARG A 252 -15.96 6.82 -0.51
C ARG A 252 -15.18 6.55 0.78
N GLY A 253 -14.30 5.55 0.79
CA GLY A 253 -13.43 5.23 1.92
C GLY A 253 -12.52 6.38 2.36
N LEU A 254 -12.04 7.19 1.41
CA LEU A 254 -11.18 8.34 1.69
C LEU A 254 -11.83 9.37 2.62
N ALA A 255 -13.15 9.53 2.55
CA ALA A 255 -13.88 10.52 3.34
C ALA A 255 -13.73 10.31 4.87
N THR A 256 -13.42 9.09 5.31
CA THR A 256 -13.22 8.76 6.73
C THR A 256 -11.80 8.29 7.04
N LEU A 257 -10.88 8.39 6.09
CA LEU A 257 -9.51 7.88 6.22
C LEU A 257 -8.82 8.40 7.48
N ASP A 258 -8.82 9.70 7.68
CA ASP A 258 -8.13 10.36 8.79
C ASP A 258 -8.68 9.93 10.16
N LEU A 259 -10.02 9.85 10.29
CA LEU A 259 -10.69 9.40 11.51
C LEU A 259 -10.37 7.94 11.83
N ARG A 260 -10.43 7.06 10.82
CA ARG A 260 -10.17 5.63 10.99
C ARG A 260 -8.72 5.37 11.36
N VAL A 261 -7.80 5.96 10.62
CA VAL A 261 -6.36 5.79 10.85
C VAL A 261 -5.96 6.38 12.20
N GLY A 262 -6.44 7.58 12.54
CA GLY A 262 -6.16 8.20 13.83
C GLY A 262 -6.62 7.33 15.01
N ARG A 263 -7.85 6.80 14.96
CA ARG A 263 -8.37 5.90 16.00
C ARG A 263 -7.58 4.60 16.08
N ALA A 264 -7.34 3.94 14.94
CA ALA A 264 -6.61 2.69 14.91
C ALA A 264 -5.15 2.82 15.43
N CYS A 265 -4.46 3.92 15.09
CA CYS A 265 -3.11 4.21 15.62
C CYS A 265 -3.10 4.43 17.13
N ALA A 266 -4.08 5.17 17.66
CA ALA A 266 -4.20 5.40 19.09
C ALA A 266 -4.42 4.09 19.85
N THR A 267 -5.38 3.27 19.40
CA THR A 267 -5.65 1.94 19.96
C THR A 267 -4.43 1.01 19.85
N ALA A 268 -3.74 0.98 18.70
CA ALA A 268 -2.56 0.15 18.52
C ALA A 268 -1.42 0.54 19.49
N SER A 269 -1.22 1.83 19.72
CA SER A 269 -0.21 2.34 20.66
C SER A 269 -0.54 1.96 22.11
N GLU A 270 -1.81 2.05 22.48
CA GLU A 270 -2.30 1.64 23.81
C GLU A 270 -2.13 0.14 24.05
N LEU A 271 -2.56 -0.70 23.11
CA LEU A 271 -2.35 -2.14 23.16
C LEU A 271 -0.87 -2.51 23.20
N ALA A 272 -0.03 -1.84 22.39
CA ALA A 272 1.41 -2.09 22.39
C ALA A 272 2.04 -1.80 23.75
N ALA A 273 1.67 -0.70 24.41
CA ALA A 273 2.17 -0.34 25.73
C ALA A 273 1.73 -1.34 26.80
N ALA A 274 0.46 -1.73 26.80
CA ALA A 274 -0.09 -2.69 27.77
C ALA A 274 0.55 -4.09 27.61
N LEU A 275 0.68 -4.57 26.38
CA LEU A 275 1.27 -5.89 26.09
C LEU A 275 2.78 -5.92 26.31
N ALA A 276 3.50 -4.82 26.11
CA ALA A 276 4.93 -4.73 26.41
C ALA A 276 5.24 -4.79 27.90
N ALA A 277 4.26 -4.49 28.77
CA ALA A 277 4.37 -4.61 30.22
C ALA A 277 3.97 -6.01 30.75
N ASP A 278 3.44 -6.90 29.91
CA ASP A 278 3.02 -8.25 30.31
C ASP A 278 4.20 -9.22 30.28
N GLU A 279 4.50 -9.83 31.42
CA GLU A 279 5.65 -10.75 31.58
C GLU A 279 5.56 -12.00 30.69
N ARG A 280 4.38 -12.38 30.22
CA ARG A 280 4.16 -13.50 29.31
C ARG A 280 4.56 -13.17 27.86
N VAL A 281 4.74 -11.88 27.57
CA VAL A 281 5.17 -11.40 26.25
C VAL A 281 6.70 -11.32 26.21
N GLU A 282 7.28 -11.85 25.16
CA GLU A 282 8.71 -11.74 24.88
C GLU A 282 9.06 -10.44 24.20
N GLN A 283 8.23 -10.03 23.23
CA GLN A 283 8.46 -8.87 22.39
C GLN A 283 7.14 -8.29 21.86
N VAL A 284 7.06 -6.98 21.80
CA VAL A 284 6.07 -6.24 21.01
C VAL A 284 6.80 -5.37 20.00
N ASP A 285 6.50 -5.55 18.72
CA ASP A 285 7.01 -4.70 17.65
C ASP A 285 5.96 -3.65 17.30
N HIS A 286 6.18 -2.41 17.72
CA HIS A 286 5.37 -1.24 17.38
C HIS A 286 6.20 0.05 17.56
N PRO A 287 6.20 0.99 16.57
CA PRO A 287 7.07 2.17 16.61
C PRO A 287 6.76 3.20 17.71
N SER A 288 5.62 3.11 18.38
CA SER A 288 5.35 3.96 19.56
C SER A 288 6.23 3.63 20.76
N LEU A 289 6.73 2.38 20.84
CA LEU A 289 7.54 1.91 21.96
C LEU A 289 8.98 2.45 21.85
N PRO A 290 9.56 3.00 22.94
CA PRO A 290 10.95 3.49 22.93
C PRO A 290 11.98 2.41 22.58
N THR A 291 11.66 1.16 22.84
CA THR A 291 12.54 0.00 22.55
C THR A 291 12.52 -0.43 21.09
N HIS A 292 11.55 0.05 20.28
CA HIS A 292 11.47 -0.31 18.88
C HIS A 292 12.46 0.49 18.03
N GLN A 293 13.20 -0.20 17.14
CA GLN A 293 14.27 0.40 16.34
C GLN A 293 13.77 1.57 15.45
N ALA A 294 12.51 1.57 15.00
CA ALA A 294 11.93 2.63 14.19
C ALA A 294 11.33 3.79 15.01
N CYS A 295 11.38 3.76 16.36
CA CYS A 295 10.74 4.77 17.20
C CYS A 295 11.20 6.20 16.86
N ALA A 296 12.50 6.42 16.71
CA ALA A 296 13.05 7.73 16.37
C ALA A 296 12.63 8.19 14.97
N LEU A 297 12.64 7.29 13.99
CA LEU A 297 12.20 7.58 12.61
C LEU A 297 10.70 7.88 12.57
N ALA A 298 9.87 7.09 13.25
CA ALA A 298 8.43 7.30 13.32
C ALA A 298 8.07 8.68 13.91
N ARG A 299 8.73 9.06 15.01
CA ARG A 299 8.53 10.40 15.62
C ARG A 299 8.98 11.56 14.75
N ARG A 300 9.94 11.34 13.86
CA ARG A 300 10.46 12.35 12.94
C ARG A 300 9.64 12.48 11.68
N LEU A 301 9.11 11.37 11.15
CA LEU A 301 8.51 11.30 9.81
C LEU A 301 6.99 11.25 9.83
N CYS A 302 6.40 10.60 10.83
CA CYS A 302 4.95 10.44 10.92
C CYS A 302 4.30 11.64 11.62
N ASP A 303 3.04 11.87 11.31
CA ASP A 303 2.20 12.82 12.07
C ASP A 303 2.14 12.42 13.54
N GLU A 304 2.08 13.41 14.44
CA GLU A 304 2.14 13.19 15.89
C GLU A 304 1.06 12.21 16.37
N GLY A 305 1.47 11.21 17.14
CA GLY A 305 0.60 10.16 17.67
C GLY A 305 0.21 9.06 16.69
N ARG A 306 0.62 9.13 15.41
CA ARG A 306 0.25 8.17 14.36
C ARG A 306 1.44 7.29 13.97
N TYR A 307 1.85 6.40 14.87
CA TYR A 307 3.06 5.59 14.70
C TYR A 307 2.80 4.18 14.14
N GLY A 308 1.64 3.95 13.54
CA GLY A 308 1.20 2.69 12.97
C GLY A 308 -0.08 2.16 13.60
N ALA A 309 -0.87 1.43 12.82
CA ALA A 309 -2.09 0.76 13.28
C ALA A 309 -1.96 -0.76 13.17
N VAL A 310 -0.75 -1.28 13.14
CA VAL A 310 -0.43 -2.72 13.18
C VAL A 310 0.60 -2.91 14.28
N LEU A 311 0.44 -3.95 15.10
CA LEU A 311 1.47 -4.40 16.02
C LEU A 311 1.75 -5.89 15.82
N THR A 312 2.94 -6.33 16.21
CA THR A 312 3.27 -7.75 16.28
C THR A 312 3.61 -8.10 17.72
N VAL A 313 2.92 -9.11 18.26
CA VAL A 313 3.13 -9.61 19.63
C VAL A 313 3.75 -10.99 19.55
N THR A 314 4.85 -11.19 20.26
CA THR A 314 5.50 -12.50 20.38
C THR A 314 5.35 -12.98 21.82
N PRO A 315 4.51 -13.99 22.09
CA PRO A 315 4.43 -14.59 23.41
C PRO A 315 5.68 -15.41 23.72
N ARG A 316 6.02 -15.58 25.01
CA ARG A 316 7.07 -16.51 25.42
C ARG A 316 6.69 -17.95 25.05
N GLY A 317 7.66 -18.75 24.63
CA GLY A 317 7.43 -20.13 24.19
C GLY A 317 7.44 -20.32 22.67
N GLY A 318 7.84 -19.28 21.92
CA GLY A 318 8.15 -19.37 20.49
C GLY A 318 6.95 -19.68 19.62
N ARG A 319 7.18 -20.42 18.51
CA ARG A 319 6.16 -20.71 17.50
C ARG A 319 4.92 -21.40 18.08
N ALA A 320 5.09 -22.37 18.99
CA ALA A 320 3.97 -23.10 19.57
C ALA A 320 3.05 -22.20 20.40
N ALA A 321 3.64 -21.33 21.23
CA ALA A 321 2.88 -20.37 22.03
C ALA A 321 2.18 -19.32 21.14
N GLY A 322 2.84 -18.85 20.06
CA GLY A 322 2.20 -17.96 19.09
C GLY A 322 0.96 -18.57 18.46
N LEU A 323 1.05 -19.80 17.97
CA LEU A 323 -0.10 -20.51 17.39
C LEU A 323 -1.22 -20.74 18.42
N ALA A 324 -0.86 -21.15 19.66
CA ALA A 324 -1.83 -21.35 20.73
C ALA A 324 -2.53 -20.03 21.13
N MET A 325 -1.81 -18.91 21.17
CA MET A 325 -2.41 -17.58 21.38
C MET A 325 -3.39 -17.21 20.26
N LEU A 326 -2.98 -17.42 19.02
CA LEU A 326 -3.82 -17.11 17.86
C LEU A 326 -5.12 -17.91 17.88
N ASP A 327 -5.04 -19.22 18.17
CA ASP A 327 -6.19 -20.13 18.22
C ASP A 327 -7.13 -19.86 19.42
N ALA A 328 -6.62 -19.20 20.47
CA ALA A 328 -7.37 -18.86 21.67
C ALA A 328 -8.12 -17.52 21.59
N LEU A 329 -7.90 -16.71 20.54
CA LEU A 329 -8.63 -15.46 20.32
C LEU A 329 -10.13 -15.73 20.10
N ARG A 330 -10.98 -14.86 20.65
CA ARG A 330 -12.45 -15.00 20.63
C ARG A 330 -13.15 -13.85 19.93
N LEU A 331 -12.67 -12.63 20.15
CA LEU A 331 -13.18 -11.40 19.52
C LEU A 331 -12.47 -11.14 18.19
N ILE A 332 -11.15 -11.30 18.15
CA ILE A 332 -10.31 -10.97 17.01
C ILE A 332 -10.28 -12.15 16.04
N PRO A 333 -10.87 -12.05 14.84
CA PRO A 333 -10.87 -13.14 13.86
C PRO A 333 -9.49 -13.35 13.23
N GLN A 334 -9.19 -14.60 12.90
CA GLN A 334 -8.01 -14.97 12.12
C GLN A 334 -8.26 -14.69 10.64
N ALA A 335 -7.57 -13.70 10.10
CA ALA A 335 -7.66 -13.39 8.67
C ALA A 335 -6.39 -12.68 8.17
N THR A 336 -6.23 -12.69 6.86
CA THR A 336 -5.24 -11.86 6.16
C THR A 336 -5.77 -10.44 5.97
N SER A 337 -4.94 -9.55 5.43
CA SER A 337 -5.23 -8.13 5.19
C SER A 337 -4.93 -7.24 6.41
N LEU A 338 -5.26 -5.96 6.28
CA LEU A 338 -5.08 -4.90 7.28
C LEU A 338 -5.80 -3.63 6.84
N GLY A 339 -5.89 -2.64 7.71
CA GLY A 339 -6.36 -1.29 7.35
C GLY A 339 -7.87 -1.19 7.20
N GLY A 340 -8.63 -2.25 7.51
CA GLY A 340 -10.08 -2.24 7.61
C GLY A 340 -10.56 -1.71 8.95
N VAL A 341 -11.90 -1.65 9.11
CA VAL A 341 -12.56 -1.25 10.36
C VAL A 341 -12.49 -2.33 11.44
N HIS A 342 -12.19 -3.58 11.07
CA HIS A 342 -12.10 -4.72 11.98
C HIS A 342 -10.64 -5.03 12.33
N THR A 343 -10.38 -5.30 13.60
CA THR A 343 -9.13 -5.89 14.06
C THR A 343 -9.02 -7.33 13.58
N LEU A 344 -7.86 -7.71 13.08
CA LEU A 344 -7.58 -9.06 12.57
C LEU A 344 -6.34 -9.62 13.26
N ALA A 345 -6.13 -10.93 13.18
CA ALA A 345 -4.90 -11.56 13.63
C ALA A 345 -4.40 -12.57 12.60
N SER A 346 -3.08 -12.72 12.51
CA SER A 346 -2.44 -13.71 11.66
C SER A 346 -1.05 -14.08 12.18
N HIS A 347 -0.56 -15.28 11.84
CA HIS A 347 0.79 -15.73 12.13
C HIS A 347 1.65 -15.59 10.86
N PRO A 348 2.47 -14.52 10.70
CA PRO A 348 3.21 -14.23 9.47
C PRO A 348 4.12 -15.37 9.01
N ALA A 349 4.82 -16.03 9.96
CA ALA A 349 5.76 -17.09 9.65
C ALA A 349 5.11 -18.35 9.01
N SER A 350 3.79 -18.58 9.21
CA SER A 350 3.07 -19.69 8.56
C SER A 350 2.13 -19.25 7.43
N THR A 351 1.99 -17.95 7.20
CA THR A 351 1.06 -17.39 6.21
C THR A 351 1.77 -16.56 5.14
N SER A 352 1.90 -15.27 5.38
CA SER A 352 2.45 -14.30 4.39
C SER A 352 3.94 -14.51 4.07
N HIS A 353 4.71 -15.15 4.97
CA HIS A 353 6.15 -15.39 4.82
C HIS A 353 6.51 -16.89 4.93
N ARG A 354 5.55 -17.78 4.67
CA ARG A 354 5.72 -19.24 4.77
C ARG A 354 6.81 -19.83 3.87
N GLN A 355 7.23 -19.08 2.85
CA GLN A 355 8.28 -19.48 1.92
C GLN A 355 9.69 -19.22 2.47
N LEU A 356 9.83 -18.48 3.57
CA LEU A 356 11.12 -18.20 4.20
C LEU A 356 11.49 -19.30 5.20
N ASP A 357 12.75 -19.70 5.17
CA ASP A 357 13.38 -20.49 6.24
C ASP A 357 13.66 -19.62 7.48
N GLU A 358 14.23 -20.19 8.54
CA GLU A 358 14.51 -19.46 9.78
C GLU A 358 15.47 -18.30 9.59
N ASP A 359 16.51 -18.46 8.74
CA ASP A 359 17.44 -17.39 8.40
C ASP A 359 16.76 -16.28 7.60
N GLY A 360 15.88 -16.64 6.66
CA GLY A 360 15.06 -15.69 5.91
C GLY A 360 14.12 -14.89 6.80
N LEU A 361 13.45 -15.56 7.75
CA LEU A 361 12.61 -14.89 8.75
C LEU A 361 13.43 -13.92 9.61
N ALA A 362 14.61 -14.34 10.08
CA ALA A 362 15.49 -13.50 10.89
C ALA A 362 15.95 -12.25 10.09
N ARG A 363 16.38 -12.41 8.82
CA ARG A 363 16.75 -11.28 7.96
C ARG A 363 15.59 -10.32 7.71
N ALA A 364 14.37 -10.83 7.56
CA ALA A 364 13.16 -10.03 7.43
C ALA A 364 12.69 -9.39 8.75
N GLY A 365 13.33 -9.73 9.88
CA GLY A 365 12.95 -9.26 11.21
C GLY A 365 11.66 -9.91 11.75
N ILE A 366 11.35 -11.14 11.33
CA ILE A 366 10.12 -11.85 11.68
C ILE A 366 10.45 -12.93 12.73
N ARG A 367 9.82 -12.82 13.90
CA ARG A 367 9.95 -13.83 14.94
C ARG A 367 9.06 -15.04 14.66
N PRO A 368 9.55 -16.28 14.85
CA PRO A 368 8.76 -17.49 14.56
C PRO A 368 7.44 -17.60 15.33
N GLY A 369 7.34 -17.00 16.53
CA GLY A 369 6.12 -16.97 17.35
C GLY A 369 5.32 -15.68 17.27
N GLY A 370 5.69 -14.75 16.37
CA GLY A 370 5.04 -13.44 16.25
C GLY A 370 3.62 -13.52 15.68
N ILE A 371 2.68 -12.87 16.33
CA ILE A 371 1.31 -12.68 15.88
C ILE A 371 1.14 -11.23 15.45
N ARG A 372 0.84 -11.01 14.17
CA ARG A 372 0.55 -9.69 13.62
C ARG A 372 -0.92 -9.34 13.84
N ILE A 373 -1.17 -8.16 14.40
CA ILE A 373 -2.48 -7.65 14.77
C ILE A 373 -2.68 -6.29 14.09
N PRO A 374 -3.27 -6.24 12.89
CA PRO A 374 -3.82 -5.01 12.32
C PRO A 374 -5.03 -4.57 13.14
N VAL A 375 -4.95 -3.40 13.74
CA VAL A 375 -5.96 -2.86 14.65
C VAL A 375 -7.06 -2.14 13.85
N GLY A 376 -8.30 -2.42 14.19
CA GLY A 376 -9.50 -1.79 13.67
C GLY A 376 -10.01 -0.63 14.54
N LEU A 377 -11.33 -0.54 14.66
CA LEU A 377 -12.02 0.54 15.36
C LEU A 377 -12.73 0.08 16.64
N GLU A 378 -12.57 -1.17 17.02
CA GLU A 378 -13.13 -1.74 18.23
C GLU A 378 -12.58 -1.01 19.47
N ASP A 379 -13.24 -1.19 20.60
CA ASP A 379 -12.80 -0.62 21.88
C ASP A 379 -11.48 -1.25 22.33
N ALA A 380 -10.56 -0.42 22.80
CA ALA A 380 -9.22 -0.87 23.20
C ALA A 380 -9.23 -1.85 24.37
N ASP A 381 -10.13 -1.64 25.34
CA ASP A 381 -10.26 -2.52 26.52
C ASP A 381 -10.78 -3.90 26.12
N ASP A 382 -11.72 -3.97 25.18
CA ASP A 382 -12.26 -5.24 24.68
C ASP A 382 -11.19 -6.03 23.92
N LEU A 383 -10.40 -5.36 23.06
CA LEU A 383 -9.29 -5.98 22.35
C LEU A 383 -8.20 -6.45 23.32
N LEU A 384 -7.86 -5.64 24.32
CA LEU A 384 -6.86 -6.00 25.31
C LEU A 384 -7.30 -7.21 26.14
N ALA A 385 -8.57 -7.25 26.55
CA ALA A 385 -9.12 -8.39 27.28
C ALA A 385 -9.04 -9.68 26.47
N ASP A 386 -9.35 -9.64 25.17
CA ASP A 386 -9.25 -10.80 24.28
C ASP A 386 -7.79 -11.27 24.12
N LEU A 387 -6.85 -10.34 23.94
CA LEU A 387 -5.42 -10.65 23.84
C LEU A 387 -4.86 -11.24 25.13
N GLN A 388 -5.24 -10.70 26.31
CA GLN A 388 -4.78 -11.17 27.62
C GLN A 388 -5.32 -12.57 27.96
N GLN A 389 -6.60 -12.86 27.65
CA GLN A 389 -7.14 -14.19 27.85
C GLN A 389 -6.49 -15.23 26.92
N ALA A 390 -6.17 -14.84 25.67
CA ALA A 390 -5.47 -15.71 24.73
C ALA A 390 -4.01 -15.96 25.17
N LEU A 391 -3.32 -14.95 25.70
CA LEU A 391 -1.99 -15.09 26.31
C LEU A 391 -2.01 -16.04 27.51
N ALA A 392 -3.04 -16.03 28.35
CA ALA A 392 -3.15 -16.94 29.49
C ALA A 392 -3.29 -18.41 29.06
N VAL A 393 -3.87 -18.68 27.91
CA VAL A 393 -3.92 -20.03 27.32
C VAL A 393 -2.56 -20.44 26.74
N ALA A 394 -1.89 -19.51 26.05
CA ALA A 394 -0.64 -19.79 25.34
C ALA A 394 0.57 -19.91 26.27
N VAL A 395 0.58 -19.14 27.36
CA VAL A 395 1.66 -19.08 28.36
C VAL A 395 1.02 -19.18 29.73
N PRO A 396 0.70 -20.40 30.19
CA PRO A 396 0.19 -20.62 31.56
C PRO A 396 1.20 -20.15 32.62
N ALA A 397 0.69 -19.67 33.76
CA ALA A 397 1.50 -19.18 34.90
C ALA A 397 2.40 -20.25 35.51
#